data_990c9bd35adf548c94021bbcd55ab742
#
_entry.id   990c9bd35adf548c94021bbcd55ab742
#
_cell.length_a   1.000
_cell.length_b   1.000
_cell.length_c   1.000
_cell.angle_alpha   90.00
_cell.angle_beta   90.00
_cell.angle_gamma   90.00
#
_symmetry.space_group_name_H-M   'P 1'
#
loop_
_entity.id
_entity.type
_entity.pdbx_description
1 polymer ?
#
loop_
_entity_poly.entity_id
_entity_poly.type
_entity_poly.pdbx_seq_one_letter_code
_entity_poly.pdbx_strand_id
1 'polypeptide(L)'
;MGVCECDGVALVDFEAMVESVSFSERLKAHLAIARLDHSIKNLFVLPGIIVPLSIYPGLMGRRLAVTLVWAFIAITLVACSNYVINEVLDAPFDRLHPTKKNRPAARGLVNVPVAYAQWILMMLAGVAIGWRISKPFAVTAVVLWLMGCAYNIKPLRTKDVPYLDVLTESVNNPLRMLLGWYAVAAWLVPPLSLLMCYWMIGCYFMALKRFSELREIGDRGVAGSYRASFKRYTPESLLVSVVFYASTAMLFFGAFVIRYRIELLLGFPLVAVVMAIYFKLSFEPHSAVQNPEKLYREPRLMVWFGVTVVVMVMLLFVRLPWLENIFMPTIPVVQPTSVAGPAGG
;
A
#
# COMPACT_ATOMS: atom_id res chain seq x y z
N MET A 1 43.26 -24.47 -18.16
CA MET A 1 43.26 -23.34 -19.11
C MET A 1 42.15 -23.62 -20.10
N GLY A 2 41.07 -22.90 -20.04
CA GLY A 2 39.89 -22.96 -20.88
C GLY A 2 38.98 -21.87 -20.46
N VAL A 3 39.26 -20.62 -20.92
CA VAL A 3 38.40 -19.43 -20.67
C VAL A 3 37.19 -19.59 -21.60
N CYS A 4 35.99 -19.60 -21.03
CA CYS A 4 34.73 -19.62 -21.79
C CYS A 4 34.57 -18.32 -22.58
N GLU A 5 34.66 -18.40 -23.89
CA GLU A 5 34.35 -17.35 -24.87
C GLU A 5 32.82 -17.06 -25.02
N CYS A 6 31.98 -17.64 -24.17
CA CYS A 6 30.51 -17.52 -24.31
C CYS A 6 29.92 -16.17 -23.82
N ASP A 7 30.66 -15.40 -23.02
CA ASP A 7 30.11 -14.14 -22.44
C ASP A 7 30.16 -12.96 -23.42
N GLY A 8 31.06 -12.96 -24.38
CA GLY A 8 31.23 -11.86 -25.35
C GLY A 8 30.13 -11.81 -26.42
N VAL A 9 29.69 -12.97 -26.91
CA VAL A 9 28.65 -13.05 -27.97
C VAL A 9 27.28 -12.64 -27.46
N ALA A 10 26.93 -13.04 -26.25
CA ALA A 10 25.63 -12.69 -25.64
C ALA A 10 25.52 -11.18 -25.32
N LEU A 11 26.63 -10.50 -25.00
CA LEU A 11 26.65 -9.06 -24.78
C LEU A 11 26.53 -8.25 -26.07
N VAL A 12 27.20 -8.69 -27.14
CA VAL A 12 27.14 -8.03 -28.46
C VAL A 12 25.76 -8.16 -29.10
N ASP A 13 25.11 -9.33 -28.98
CA ASP A 13 23.73 -9.52 -29.43
C ASP A 13 22.70 -8.68 -28.63
N PHE A 14 22.96 -8.48 -27.36
CA PHE A 14 22.09 -7.65 -26.51
C PHE A 14 22.22 -6.15 -26.83
N GLU A 15 23.44 -5.65 -27.07
CA GLU A 15 23.65 -4.25 -27.47
C GLU A 15 23.08 -3.96 -28.85
N ALA A 16 23.27 -4.85 -29.82
CA ALA A 16 22.70 -4.72 -31.15
C ALA A 16 21.17 -4.75 -31.16
N MET A 17 20.56 -5.57 -30.28
CA MET A 17 19.11 -5.64 -30.11
C MET A 17 18.56 -4.35 -29.50
N VAL A 18 19.29 -3.70 -28.59
CA VAL A 18 18.90 -2.43 -27.97
C VAL A 18 19.00 -1.26 -28.95
N GLU A 19 19.97 -1.27 -29.89
CA GLU A 19 20.12 -0.21 -30.92
C GLU A 19 19.00 -0.24 -31.97
N SER A 20 18.40 -1.40 -32.24
CA SER A 20 17.33 -1.56 -33.25
C SER A 20 15.93 -1.16 -32.77
N VAL A 21 15.75 -0.81 -31.46
CA VAL A 21 14.43 -0.47 -30.90
C VAL A 21 13.94 0.88 -31.39
N SER A 22 12.76 0.91 -31.99
CA SER A 22 12.16 2.14 -32.49
C SER A 22 11.81 3.15 -31.37
N PHE A 23 11.81 4.44 -31.69
CA PHE A 23 11.41 5.49 -30.73
C PHE A 23 10.02 5.23 -30.14
N SER A 24 9.09 4.75 -30.92
CA SER A 24 7.73 4.40 -30.50
C SER A 24 7.72 3.29 -29.44
N GLU A 25 8.57 2.26 -29.60
CA GLU A 25 8.68 1.15 -28.64
C GLU A 25 9.33 1.61 -27.34
N ARG A 26 10.35 2.47 -27.40
CA ARG A 26 10.96 3.08 -26.22
C ARG A 26 9.95 3.94 -25.45
N LEU A 27 9.16 4.77 -26.15
CA LEU A 27 8.12 5.58 -25.51
C LEU A 27 7.06 4.70 -24.82
N LYS A 28 6.60 3.64 -25.47
CA LYS A 28 5.68 2.66 -24.86
C LYS A 28 6.31 1.98 -23.66
N ALA A 29 7.60 1.64 -23.70
CA ALA A 29 8.33 1.05 -22.58
C ALA A 29 8.36 2.02 -21.37
N HIS A 30 8.67 3.30 -21.59
CA HIS A 30 8.67 4.33 -20.55
C HIS A 30 7.28 4.59 -19.94
N LEU A 31 6.21 4.51 -20.73
CA LEU A 31 4.84 4.57 -20.21
C LEU A 31 4.49 3.32 -19.40
N ALA A 32 4.93 2.14 -19.85
CA ALA A 32 4.66 0.87 -19.19
C ALA A 32 5.32 0.75 -17.82
N ILE A 33 6.57 1.24 -17.64
CA ILE A 33 7.26 1.19 -16.33
C ILE A 33 6.59 2.09 -15.28
N ALA A 34 5.80 3.09 -15.67
CA ALA A 34 4.97 3.88 -14.74
C ALA A 34 3.81 3.07 -14.14
N ARG A 35 3.43 1.93 -14.76
CA ARG A 35 2.48 0.96 -14.24
C ARG A 35 1.15 1.57 -13.82
N LEU A 36 0.53 2.33 -14.73
CA LEU A 36 -0.77 2.96 -14.50
C LEU A 36 -1.88 1.94 -14.14
N ASP A 37 -1.74 0.69 -14.59
CA ASP A 37 -2.60 -0.45 -14.23
C ASP A 37 -2.63 -0.71 -12.71
N HIS A 38 -1.57 -0.38 -11.99
CA HIS A 38 -1.51 -0.47 -10.53
C HIS A 38 -2.20 0.70 -9.78
N SER A 39 -2.73 1.69 -10.51
CA SER A 39 -3.45 2.84 -9.91
C SER A 39 -4.71 2.42 -9.16
N ILE A 40 -5.22 1.20 -9.36
CA ILE A 40 -6.30 0.63 -8.55
C ILE A 40 -5.95 0.63 -7.05
N LYS A 41 -4.68 0.54 -6.69
CA LYS A 41 -4.22 0.67 -5.29
C LYS A 41 -4.48 2.06 -4.70
N ASN A 42 -4.74 3.08 -5.53
CA ASN A 42 -5.10 4.40 -5.04
C ASN A 42 -6.52 4.42 -4.43
N LEU A 43 -7.34 3.37 -4.61
CA LEU A 43 -8.60 3.20 -3.87
C LEU A 43 -8.39 3.15 -2.35
N PHE A 44 -7.19 2.83 -1.86
CA PHE A 44 -6.82 2.95 -0.45
C PHE A 44 -6.89 4.38 0.11
N VAL A 45 -7.10 5.38 -0.73
CA VAL A 45 -7.42 6.77 -0.39
C VAL A 45 -8.84 6.91 0.19
N LEU A 46 -9.80 6.07 -0.25
CA LEU A 46 -11.22 6.24 0.02
C LEU A 46 -11.60 6.34 1.50
N PRO A 47 -11.08 5.53 2.44
CA PRO A 47 -11.40 5.71 3.86
C PRO A 47 -10.98 7.08 4.37
N GLY A 48 -9.86 7.62 3.88
CA GLY A 48 -9.39 8.98 4.20
C GLY A 48 -10.30 10.09 3.65
N ILE A 49 -11.11 9.82 2.64
CA ILE A 49 -12.11 10.75 2.12
C ILE A 49 -13.43 10.58 2.89
N ILE A 50 -13.89 9.34 3.06
CA ILE A 50 -15.23 9.03 3.58
C ILE A 50 -15.34 9.38 5.06
N VAL A 51 -14.33 9.06 5.89
CA VAL A 51 -14.37 9.30 7.32
C VAL A 51 -14.49 10.81 7.65
N PRO A 52 -13.67 11.73 7.10
CA PRO A 52 -13.89 13.17 7.34
C PRO A 52 -15.23 13.66 6.83
N LEU A 53 -15.73 13.14 5.69
CA LEU A 53 -17.04 13.53 5.17
C LEU A 53 -18.20 13.04 6.03
N SER A 54 -18.05 11.93 6.74
CA SER A 54 -19.07 11.49 7.72
C SER A 54 -19.14 12.42 8.93
N ILE A 55 -18.04 13.10 9.25
CA ILE A 55 -17.97 14.08 10.35
C ILE A 55 -18.45 15.46 9.88
N TYR A 56 -18.06 15.85 8.66
CA TYR A 56 -18.37 17.16 8.07
C TYR A 56 -19.06 17.01 6.70
N PRO A 57 -20.34 16.57 6.66
CA PRO A 57 -21.04 16.35 5.38
C PRO A 57 -21.19 17.63 4.55
N GLY A 58 -21.20 18.80 5.17
CA GLY A 58 -21.27 20.10 4.51
C GLY A 58 -20.08 20.44 3.60
N LEU A 59 -18.99 19.65 3.66
CA LEU A 59 -17.86 19.80 2.75
C LEU A 59 -18.15 19.23 1.35
N MET A 60 -19.19 18.40 1.21
CA MET A 60 -19.59 17.85 -0.07
C MET A 60 -20.03 18.94 -1.04
N GLY A 61 -19.41 19.00 -2.21
CA GLY A 61 -19.76 19.99 -3.21
C GLY A 61 -18.78 20.01 -4.40
N ARG A 62 -19.07 20.84 -5.39
CA ARG A 62 -18.27 20.94 -6.62
C ARG A 62 -16.79 21.23 -6.37
N ARG A 63 -16.49 22.10 -5.40
CA ARG A 63 -15.10 22.44 -5.04
C ARG A 63 -14.33 21.21 -4.58
N LEU A 64 -14.93 20.42 -3.67
CA LEU A 64 -14.31 19.18 -3.20
C LEU A 64 -14.13 18.18 -4.35
N ALA A 65 -15.12 18.00 -5.22
CA ALA A 65 -15.01 17.09 -6.36
C ALA A 65 -13.79 17.44 -7.25
N VAL A 66 -13.60 18.72 -7.56
CA VAL A 66 -12.42 19.18 -8.33
C VAL A 66 -11.12 18.93 -7.54
N THR A 67 -11.09 19.20 -6.23
CA THR A 67 -9.94 18.94 -5.39
C THR A 67 -9.57 17.44 -5.38
N LEU A 68 -10.57 16.55 -5.30
CA LEU A 68 -10.34 15.10 -5.31
C LEU A 68 -9.79 14.63 -6.67
N VAL A 69 -10.23 15.19 -7.79
CA VAL A 69 -9.63 14.85 -9.10
C VAL A 69 -8.14 15.20 -9.12
N TRP A 70 -7.77 16.40 -8.68
CA TRP A 70 -6.35 16.79 -8.59
C TRP A 70 -5.58 15.96 -7.57
N ALA A 71 -6.21 15.59 -6.45
CA ALA A 71 -5.61 14.70 -5.46
C ALA A 71 -5.30 13.32 -6.06
N PHE A 72 -6.23 12.71 -6.78
CA PHE A 72 -6.00 11.43 -7.46
C PHE A 72 -4.88 11.52 -8.51
N ILE A 73 -4.82 12.60 -9.29
CA ILE A 73 -3.72 12.84 -10.23
C ILE A 73 -2.38 12.92 -9.48
N ALA A 74 -2.30 13.73 -8.43
CA ALA A 74 -1.07 13.89 -7.63
C ALA A 74 -0.62 12.56 -7.02
N ILE A 75 -1.52 11.80 -6.41
CA ILE A 75 -1.23 10.49 -5.80
C ILE A 75 -0.74 9.51 -6.86
N THR A 76 -1.40 9.50 -8.03
CA THR A 76 -1.02 8.62 -9.14
C THR A 76 0.39 8.95 -9.63
N LEU A 77 0.73 10.22 -9.81
CA LEU A 77 2.07 10.65 -10.23
C LEU A 77 3.14 10.19 -9.23
N VAL A 78 2.93 10.41 -7.92
CA VAL A 78 3.89 10.00 -6.89
C VAL A 78 4.01 8.48 -6.80
N ALA A 79 2.89 7.74 -6.88
CA ALA A 79 2.91 6.28 -6.84
C ALA A 79 3.60 5.70 -8.08
N CYS A 80 3.30 6.21 -9.27
CA CYS A 80 3.94 5.79 -10.53
C CYS A 80 5.43 6.11 -10.53
N SER A 81 5.86 7.25 -9.98
CA SER A 81 7.27 7.58 -9.76
C SER A 81 7.97 6.44 -8.99
N ASN A 82 7.40 5.97 -7.88
CA ASN A 82 7.96 4.85 -7.11
C ASN A 82 7.97 3.53 -7.90
N TYR A 83 7.04 3.29 -8.82
CA TYR A 83 7.08 2.11 -9.69
C TYR A 83 8.18 2.21 -10.74
N VAL A 84 8.44 3.38 -11.32
CA VAL A 84 9.54 3.61 -12.27
C VAL A 84 10.87 3.22 -11.65
N ILE A 85 11.21 3.78 -10.48
CA ILE A 85 12.50 3.46 -9.84
C ILE A 85 12.59 1.99 -9.39
N ASN A 86 11.47 1.41 -8.92
CA ASN A 86 11.41 0.01 -8.56
C ASN A 86 11.76 -0.90 -9.74
N GLU A 87 11.16 -0.68 -10.91
CA GLU A 87 11.38 -1.52 -12.08
C GLU A 87 12.78 -1.39 -12.64
N VAL A 88 13.35 -0.17 -12.66
CA VAL A 88 14.74 0.07 -13.09
C VAL A 88 15.73 -0.66 -12.17
N LEU A 89 15.58 -0.52 -10.85
CA LEU A 89 16.50 -1.14 -9.88
C LEU A 89 16.31 -2.66 -9.75
N ASP A 90 15.16 -3.18 -10.11
CA ASP A 90 14.89 -4.63 -10.09
C ASP A 90 15.23 -5.32 -11.42
N ALA A 91 15.48 -4.59 -12.50
CA ALA A 91 15.74 -5.16 -13.82
C ALA A 91 16.79 -6.30 -13.84
N PRO A 92 17.94 -6.21 -13.13
CA PRO A 92 18.90 -7.32 -13.09
C PRO A 92 18.34 -8.61 -12.48
N PHE A 93 17.50 -8.49 -11.45
CA PHE A 93 16.87 -9.62 -10.76
C PHE A 93 15.67 -10.16 -11.55
N ASP A 94 14.90 -9.26 -12.17
CA ASP A 94 13.73 -9.61 -12.97
C ASP A 94 14.09 -10.41 -14.24
N ARG A 95 15.28 -10.25 -14.77
CA ARG A 95 15.79 -11.06 -15.89
C ARG A 95 15.84 -12.56 -15.58
N LEU A 96 16.09 -12.92 -14.33
CA LEU A 96 16.15 -14.30 -13.85
C LEU A 96 14.76 -14.87 -13.49
N HIS A 97 13.72 -14.03 -13.49
CA HIS A 97 12.38 -14.44 -13.04
C HIS A 97 11.55 -15.01 -14.21
N PRO A 98 10.82 -16.13 -14.04
CA PRO A 98 10.05 -16.78 -15.11
C PRO A 98 9.09 -15.86 -15.85
N THR A 99 8.39 -14.96 -15.14
CA THR A 99 7.39 -14.06 -15.73
C THR A 99 7.86 -12.61 -15.83
N LYS A 100 8.64 -12.11 -14.84
CA LYS A 100 9.06 -10.70 -14.79
C LYS A 100 10.18 -10.36 -15.79
N LYS A 101 10.87 -11.37 -16.36
CA LYS A 101 11.83 -11.17 -17.46
C LYS A 101 11.24 -10.44 -18.66
N ASN A 102 9.91 -10.46 -18.81
CA ASN A 102 9.20 -9.78 -19.88
C ASN A 102 8.94 -8.28 -19.61
N ARG A 103 9.31 -7.75 -18.43
CA ARG A 103 9.17 -6.33 -18.09
C ARG A 103 10.06 -5.47 -18.98
N PRO A 104 9.62 -4.27 -19.38
CA PRO A 104 10.37 -3.38 -20.26
C PRO A 104 11.80 -3.09 -19.81
N ALA A 105 12.02 -2.82 -18.51
CA ALA A 105 13.35 -2.56 -17.97
C ALA A 105 14.23 -3.82 -17.98
N ALA A 106 13.68 -5.00 -17.66
CA ALA A 106 14.40 -6.27 -17.72
C ALA A 106 14.82 -6.63 -19.15
N ARG A 107 14.01 -6.27 -20.16
CA ARG A 107 14.28 -6.47 -21.58
C ARG A 107 15.26 -5.43 -22.17
N GLY A 108 15.72 -4.43 -21.41
CA GLY A 108 16.62 -3.39 -21.89
C GLY A 108 15.94 -2.34 -22.79
N LEU A 109 14.60 -2.27 -22.84
CA LEU A 109 13.86 -1.32 -23.67
C LEU A 109 13.82 0.10 -23.10
N VAL A 110 14.25 0.27 -21.84
CA VAL A 110 14.18 1.53 -21.07
C VAL A 110 15.54 2.20 -21.05
N ASN A 111 15.57 3.46 -21.44
CA ASN A 111 16.75 4.31 -21.25
C ASN A 111 16.85 4.72 -19.77
N VAL A 112 17.88 4.27 -19.07
CA VAL A 112 18.03 4.45 -17.63
C VAL A 112 18.09 5.94 -17.20
N PRO A 113 18.91 6.81 -17.82
CA PRO A 113 18.88 8.25 -17.56
C PRO A 113 17.51 8.90 -17.70
N VAL A 114 16.78 8.56 -18.78
CA VAL A 114 15.42 9.05 -19.00
C VAL A 114 14.45 8.56 -17.93
N ALA A 115 14.60 7.31 -17.50
CA ALA A 115 13.77 6.75 -16.41
C ALA A 115 14.04 7.47 -15.07
N TYR A 116 15.29 7.81 -14.75
CA TYR A 116 15.59 8.63 -13.55
C TYR A 116 14.98 10.03 -13.66
N ALA A 117 15.06 10.67 -14.82
CA ALA A 117 14.41 11.96 -15.05
C ALA A 117 12.88 11.84 -14.90
N GLN A 118 12.27 10.82 -15.51
CA GLN A 118 10.85 10.50 -15.37
C GLN A 118 10.46 10.31 -13.90
N TRP A 119 11.22 9.56 -13.13
CA TRP A 119 11.02 9.33 -11.70
C TRP A 119 10.94 10.63 -10.92
N ILE A 120 11.93 11.53 -11.08
CA ILE A 120 11.98 12.80 -10.37
C ILE A 120 10.90 13.77 -10.85
N LEU A 121 10.68 13.89 -12.17
CA LEU A 121 9.69 14.81 -12.71
C LEU A 121 8.25 14.44 -12.29
N MET A 122 7.91 13.16 -12.27
CA MET A 122 6.61 12.69 -11.80
C MET A 122 6.41 13.00 -10.32
N MET A 123 7.44 12.80 -9.48
CA MET A 123 7.40 13.16 -8.06
C MET A 123 7.20 14.66 -7.89
N LEU A 124 8.01 15.49 -8.54
CA LEU A 124 7.93 16.95 -8.44
C LEU A 124 6.55 17.46 -8.90
N ALA A 125 6.03 16.96 -10.01
CA ALA A 125 4.70 17.32 -10.49
C ALA A 125 3.59 16.93 -9.50
N GLY A 126 3.65 15.72 -8.95
CA GLY A 126 2.68 15.26 -7.96
C GLY A 126 2.72 16.07 -6.66
N VAL A 127 3.92 16.40 -6.16
CA VAL A 127 4.09 17.24 -4.95
C VAL A 127 3.67 18.68 -5.22
N ALA A 128 3.96 19.24 -6.40
CA ALA A 128 3.53 20.60 -6.77
C ALA A 128 2.00 20.73 -6.82
N ILE A 129 1.32 19.74 -7.40
CA ILE A 129 -0.15 19.67 -7.34
C ILE A 129 -0.61 19.56 -5.88
N GLY A 130 0.01 18.67 -5.11
CA GLY A 130 -0.30 18.48 -3.69
C GLY A 130 -0.15 19.74 -2.85
N TRP A 131 0.85 20.56 -3.14
CA TRP A 131 1.05 21.85 -2.47
C TRP A 131 -0.10 22.84 -2.70
N ARG A 132 -0.72 22.80 -3.88
CA ARG A 132 -1.92 23.61 -4.19
C ARG A 132 -3.17 23.10 -3.48
N ILE A 133 -3.21 21.81 -3.10
CA ILE A 133 -4.30 21.22 -2.32
C ILE A 133 -4.16 21.65 -0.86
N SER A 134 -3.05 21.23 -0.21
CA SER A 134 -2.71 21.64 1.15
C SER A 134 -1.26 21.26 1.52
N LYS A 135 -0.68 21.98 2.49
CA LYS A 135 0.66 21.65 3.01
C LYS A 135 0.76 20.23 3.57
N PRO A 136 -0.18 19.76 4.45
CA PRO A 136 -0.15 18.39 4.94
C PRO A 136 -0.24 17.34 3.83
N PHE A 137 -1.03 17.58 2.79
CA PHE A 137 -1.08 16.72 1.62
C PHE A 137 0.28 16.62 0.93
N ALA A 138 0.92 17.75 0.64
CA ALA A 138 2.23 17.76 -0.02
C ALA A 138 3.30 17.06 0.82
N VAL A 139 3.35 17.30 2.13
CA VAL A 139 4.28 16.61 3.04
C VAL A 139 4.03 15.10 3.02
N THR A 140 2.77 14.66 3.08
CA THR A 140 2.42 13.23 3.02
C THR A 140 2.81 12.62 1.67
N ALA A 141 2.66 13.35 0.56
CA ALA A 141 3.10 12.90 -0.76
C ALA A 141 4.62 12.71 -0.84
N VAL A 142 5.39 13.62 -0.25
CA VAL A 142 6.85 13.47 -0.11
C VAL A 142 7.21 12.25 0.75
N VAL A 143 6.53 12.04 1.88
CA VAL A 143 6.74 10.87 2.73
C VAL A 143 6.43 9.58 1.97
N LEU A 144 5.33 9.53 1.19
CA LEU A 144 5.01 8.39 0.34
C LEU A 144 6.12 8.09 -0.68
N TRP A 145 6.70 9.12 -1.28
CA TRP A 145 7.83 8.95 -2.19
C TRP A 145 9.09 8.47 -1.47
N LEU A 146 9.42 9.04 -0.30
CA LEU A 146 10.57 8.64 0.52
C LEU A 146 10.45 7.18 0.97
N MET A 147 9.25 6.70 1.30
CA MET A 147 9.03 5.30 1.63
C MET A 147 9.31 4.38 0.43
N GLY A 148 8.97 4.81 -0.78
CA GLY A 148 9.37 4.12 -2.01
C GLY A 148 10.88 4.08 -2.21
N CYS A 149 11.58 5.17 -1.90
CA CYS A 149 13.04 5.23 -1.92
C CYS A 149 13.64 4.27 -0.89
N ALA A 150 13.19 4.31 0.37
CA ALA A 150 13.65 3.42 1.44
C ALA A 150 13.44 1.94 1.10
N TYR A 151 12.33 1.62 0.42
CA TYR A 151 12.03 0.26 -0.02
C TYR A 151 12.97 -0.24 -1.11
N ASN A 152 13.37 0.63 -2.07
CA ASN A 152 14.05 0.23 -3.30
C ASN A 152 15.55 0.53 -3.33
N ILE A 153 16.01 1.61 -2.68
CA ILE A 153 17.35 2.17 -2.88
C ILE A 153 18.29 1.76 -1.75
N LYS A 154 19.51 1.34 -2.09
CA LYS A 154 20.59 1.09 -1.11
C LYS A 154 21.04 2.43 -0.47
N PRO A 155 21.48 2.45 0.80
CA PRO A 155 21.76 1.29 1.65
C PRO A 155 20.52 0.69 2.34
N LEU A 156 19.39 1.38 2.40
CA LEU A 156 18.22 0.93 3.14
C LEU A 156 17.58 -0.32 2.51
N ARG A 157 17.19 -0.23 1.25
CA ARG A 157 16.57 -1.31 0.45
C ARG A 157 15.80 -2.33 1.31
N THR A 158 14.83 -1.81 2.08
CA THR A 158 14.11 -2.57 3.11
C THR A 158 13.39 -3.81 2.59
N LYS A 159 13.12 -3.88 1.28
CA LYS A 159 12.54 -5.05 0.62
C LYS A 159 13.40 -6.33 0.73
N ASP A 160 14.70 -6.18 1.04
CA ASP A 160 15.61 -7.30 1.20
C ASP A 160 15.68 -7.81 2.66
N VAL A 161 15.07 -7.07 3.61
CA VAL A 161 15.11 -7.39 5.03
C VAL A 161 13.76 -7.98 5.47
N PRO A 162 13.75 -9.19 6.07
CA PRO A 162 12.53 -9.82 6.57
C PRO A 162 11.78 -8.91 7.53
N TYR A 163 10.47 -8.94 7.46
CA TYR A 163 9.48 -8.12 8.18
C TYR A 163 9.52 -6.64 7.81
N LEU A 164 10.69 -6.03 7.58
CA LEU A 164 10.77 -4.66 7.08
C LEU A 164 10.19 -4.54 5.66
N ASP A 165 10.32 -5.59 4.83
CA ASP A 165 9.70 -5.63 3.50
C ASP A 165 8.17 -5.57 3.58
N VAL A 166 7.56 -6.19 4.60
CA VAL A 166 6.12 -6.14 4.85
C VAL A 166 5.72 -4.77 5.43
N LEU A 167 6.43 -4.29 6.46
CA LEU A 167 6.11 -3.04 7.15
C LEU A 167 6.22 -1.82 6.22
N THR A 168 7.31 -1.73 5.46
CA THR A 168 7.57 -0.56 4.59
C THR A 168 6.72 -0.55 3.31
N GLU A 169 6.38 -1.72 2.75
CA GLU A 169 5.42 -1.77 1.64
C GLU A 169 4.02 -1.38 2.13
N SER A 170 3.62 -1.88 3.30
CA SER A 170 2.27 -1.70 3.82
C SER A 170 2.01 -0.29 4.36
N VAL A 171 3.02 0.47 4.80
CA VAL A 171 2.85 1.86 5.26
C VAL A 171 2.34 2.78 4.14
N ASN A 172 2.49 2.38 2.90
CA ASN A 172 1.92 3.11 1.77
C ASN A 172 0.38 3.18 1.82
N ASN A 173 -0.30 2.24 2.52
CA ASN A 173 -1.75 2.25 2.65
C ASN A 173 -2.24 3.39 3.57
N PRO A 174 -1.78 3.52 4.84
CA PRO A 174 -2.14 4.68 5.66
C PRO A 174 -1.65 6.00 5.08
N LEU A 175 -0.54 6.05 4.35
CA LEU A 175 -0.11 7.27 3.66
C LEU A 175 -1.10 7.68 2.55
N ARG A 176 -1.63 6.73 1.77
CA ARG A 176 -2.70 7.02 0.82
C ARG A 176 -3.98 7.48 1.53
N MET A 177 -4.36 6.83 2.63
CA MET A 177 -5.49 7.27 3.42
C MET A 177 -5.29 8.71 3.93
N LEU A 178 -4.10 9.07 4.43
CA LEU A 178 -3.75 10.44 4.84
C LEU A 178 -3.88 11.44 3.69
N LEU A 179 -3.46 11.08 2.47
CA LEU A 179 -3.64 11.94 1.30
C LEU A 179 -5.11 12.21 1.02
N GLY A 180 -5.97 11.18 1.12
CA GLY A 180 -7.42 11.39 1.03
C GLY A 180 -7.97 12.29 2.13
N TRP A 181 -7.52 12.07 3.36
CA TRP A 181 -7.91 12.86 4.51
C TRP A 181 -7.56 14.35 4.34
N TYR A 182 -6.32 14.64 3.99
CA TYR A 182 -5.84 16.01 3.82
C TYR A 182 -6.33 16.70 2.54
N ALA A 183 -6.85 15.94 1.59
CA ALA A 183 -7.59 16.52 0.46
C ALA A 183 -8.99 17.03 0.85
N VAL A 184 -9.61 16.43 1.88
CA VAL A 184 -10.94 16.81 2.39
C VAL A 184 -10.84 17.81 3.53
N ALA A 185 -10.02 17.51 4.56
CA ALA A 185 -9.96 18.24 5.82
C ALA A 185 -8.51 18.40 6.31
N ALA A 186 -7.78 19.32 5.68
CA ALA A 186 -6.36 19.55 5.95
C ALA A 186 -6.05 20.04 7.37
N TRP A 187 -7.03 20.62 8.05
CA TRP A 187 -6.93 21.13 9.42
C TRP A 187 -7.18 20.06 10.49
N LEU A 188 -7.73 18.92 10.11
CA LEU A 188 -8.12 17.86 11.03
C LEU A 188 -7.03 16.78 11.08
N VAL A 189 -6.57 16.48 12.30
CA VAL A 189 -5.60 15.40 12.50
C VAL A 189 -6.35 14.05 12.55
N PRO A 190 -5.98 13.08 11.71
CA PRO A 190 -6.63 11.77 11.73
C PRO A 190 -6.29 11.00 13.02
N PRO A 191 -7.23 10.18 13.54
CA PRO A 191 -6.96 9.35 14.71
C PRO A 191 -5.81 8.37 14.46
N LEU A 192 -4.83 8.34 15.38
CA LEU A 192 -3.70 7.42 15.29
C LEU A 192 -4.16 5.96 15.27
N SER A 193 -5.20 5.61 16.04
CA SER A 193 -5.77 4.26 16.04
C SER A 193 -6.27 3.83 14.66
N LEU A 194 -6.89 4.73 13.89
CA LEU A 194 -7.32 4.45 12.53
C LEU A 194 -6.11 4.22 11.59
N LEU A 195 -5.07 5.05 11.70
CA LEU A 195 -3.85 4.90 10.91
C LEU A 195 -3.14 3.58 11.20
N MET A 196 -2.98 3.25 12.48
CA MET A 196 -2.32 2.01 12.90
C MET A 196 -3.12 0.76 12.49
N CYS A 197 -4.45 0.79 12.64
CA CYS A 197 -5.31 -0.27 12.14
C CYS A 197 -5.10 -0.48 10.63
N TYR A 198 -5.13 0.58 9.87
CA TYR A 198 -5.01 0.53 8.42
C TYR A 198 -3.63 0.05 7.95
N TRP A 199 -2.57 0.42 8.68
CA TRP A 199 -1.23 -0.10 8.45
C TRP A 199 -1.13 -1.60 8.74
N MET A 200 -1.63 -2.05 9.89
CA MET A 200 -1.55 -3.45 10.31
C MET A 200 -2.41 -4.37 9.42
N ILE A 201 -3.57 -3.91 8.96
CA ILE A 201 -4.35 -4.62 7.92
C ILE A 201 -3.54 -4.76 6.63
N GLY A 202 -2.84 -3.71 6.21
CA GLY A 202 -1.92 -3.76 5.08
C GLY A 202 -0.81 -4.79 5.28
N CYS A 203 -0.21 -4.84 6.48
CA CYS A 203 0.80 -5.84 6.84
C CYS A 203 0.25 -7.27 6.81
N TYR A 204 -0.97 -7.48 7.28
CA TYR A 204 -1.68 -8.75 7.20
C TYR A 204 -1.78 -9.25 5.76
N PHE A 205 -2.28 -8.41 4.84
CA PHE A 205 -2.39 -8.77 3.43
C PHE A 205 -1.03 -9.01 2.77
N MET A 206 -0.04 -8.20 3.11
CA MET A 206 1.30 -8.33 2.55
C MET A 206 2.02 -9.58 3.07
N ALA A 207 1.88 -9.93 4.35
CA ALA A 207 2.45 -11.16 4.92
C ALA A 207 1.83 -12.41 4.28
N LEU A 208 0.52 -12.43 4.05
CA LEU A 208 -0.16 -13.50 3.32
C LEU A 208 0.30 -13.61 1.86
N LYS A 209 0.56 -12.48 1.20
CA LYS A 209 1.17 -12.48 -0.13
C LYS A 209 2.55 -13.15 -0.10
N ARG A 210 3.41 -12.82 0.89
CA ARG A 210 4.73 -13.45 1.04
C ARG A 210 4.62 -14.94 1.34
N PHE A 211 3.65 -15.32 2.18
CA PHE A 211 3.38 -16.71 2.48
C PHE A 211 2.99 -17.50 1.23
N SER A 212 2.05 -16.98 0.44
CA SER A 212 1.61 -17.61 -0.79
C SER A 212 2.72 -17.70 -1.84
N GLU A 213 3.52 -16.62 -2.02
CA GLU A 213 4.68 -16.61 -2.93
C GLU A 213 5.74 -17.66 -2.51
N LEU A 214 6.11 -17.70 -1.22
CA LEU A 214 7.12 -18.63 -0.71
C LEU A 214 6.67 -20.10 -0.86
N ARG A 215 5.40 -20.37 -0.58
CA ARG A 215 4.81 -21.70 -0.71
C ARG A 215 4.73 -22.19 -2.15
N GLU A 216 4.39 -21.28 -3.08
CA GLU A 216 4.31 -21.60 -4.52
C GLU A 216 5.68 -21.97 -5.09
N ILE A 217 6.73 -21.25 -4.70
CA ILE A 217 8.10 -21.53 -5.17
C ILE A 217 8.62 -22.87 -4.61
N GLY A 218 8.29 -23.23 -3.37
CA GLY A 218 8.63 -24.48 -2.71
C GLY A 218 10.10 -24.64 -2.37
N ASP A 219 11.01 -24.32 -3.27
CA ASP A 219 12.46 -24.40 -3.08
C ASP A 219 13.00 -23.10 -2.45
N ARG A 220 13.68 -23.22 -1.30
CA ARG A 220 14.25 -22.07 -0.56
C ARG A 220 15.41 -21.40 -1.29
N GLY A 221 16.21 -22.15 -2.03
CA GLY A 221 17.34 -21.61 -2.78
C GLY A 221 16.83 -20.72 -3.92
N VAL A 222 15.85 -21.21 -4.66
CA VAL A 222 15.17 -20.47 -5.74
C VAL A 222 14.45 -19.24 -5.17
N ALA A 223 13.69 -19.38 -4.08
CA ALA A 223 13.00 -18.27 -3.44
C ALA A 223 13.97 -17.18 -2.97
N GLY A 224 15.10 -17.58 -2.34
CA GLY A 224 16.14 -16.67 -1.86
C GLY A 224 16.92 -15.97 -2.96
N SER A 225 17.07 -16.57 -4.15
CA SER A 225 17.67 -15.92 -5.32
C SER A 225 16.76 -14.86 -5.92
N TYR A 226 15.45 -15.12 -5.89
CA TYR A 226 14.42 -14.19 -6.37
C TYR A 226 14.23 -12.99 -5.43
N ARG A 227 14.21 -13.22 -4.09
CA ARG A 227 14.02 -12.19 -3.09
C ARG A 227 14.89 -12.49 -1.86
N ALA A 228 15.77 -11.55 -1.52
CA ALA A 228 16.72 -11.75 -0.41
C ALA A 228 16.02 -11.99 0.94
N SER A 229 14.87 -11.35 1.22
CA SER A 229 14.09 -11.58 2.45
C SER A 229 13.62 -13.04 2.58
N PHE A 230 13.36 -13.76 1.48
CA PHE A 230 12.93 -15.16 1.49
C PHE A 230 14.00 -16.14 1.99
N LYS A 231 15.30 -15.75 2.01
CA LYS A 231 16.36 -16.57 2.61
C LYS A 231 16.12 -16.86 4.09
N ARG A 232 15.43 -15.96 4.79
CA ARG A 232 15.21 -16.03 6.25
C ARG A 232 13.77 -16.34 6.64
N TYR A 233 12.81 -16.19 5.71
CA TYR A 233 11.42 -16.53 5.98
C TYR A 233 11.20 -18.04 5.98
N THR A 234 10.31 -18.50 6.86
CA THR A 234 9.68 -19.81 6.79
C THR A 234 8.16 -19.62 6.69
N PRO A 235 7.40 -20.60 6.15
CA PRO A 235 5.95 -20.52 6.14
C PRO A 235 5.37 -20.27 7.54
N GLU A 236 5.92 -20.92 8.56
CA GLU A 236 5.49 -20.78 9.96
C GLU A 236 5.74 -19.37 10.48
N SER A 237 6.93 -18.79 10.24
CA SER A 237 7.27 -17.44 10.68
C SER A 237 6.39 -16.37 10.04
N LEU A 238 5.99 -16.58 8.77
CA LEU A 238 5.05 -15.72 8.09
C LEU A 238 3.65 -15.83 8.69
N LEU A 239 3.15 -17.05 8.98
CA LEU A 239 1.85 -17.23 9.61
C LEU A 239 1.80 -16.65 11.02
N VAL A 240 2.87 -16.77 11.81
CA VAL A 240 2.99 -16.10 13.12
C VAL A 240 2.89 -14.58 12.95
N SER A 241 3.56 -14.00 11.95
CA SER A 241 3.46 -12.56 11.68
C SER A 241 2.06 -12.14 11.21
N VAL A 242 1.37 -12.99 10.46
CA VAL A 242 -0.04 -12.78 10.05
C VAL A 242 -0.95 -12.65 11.27
N VAL A 243 -0.82 -13.57 12.24
CA VAL A 243 -1.59 -13.53 13.50
C VAL A 243 -1.28 -12.25 14.28
N PHE A 244 0.01 -11.89 14.40
CA PHE A 244 0.42 -10.63 15.05
C PHE A 244 -0.20 -9.40 14.39
N TYR A 245 -0.13 -9.28 13.07
CA TYR A 245 -0.68 -8.13 12.34
C TYR A 245 -2.21 -8.09 12.42
N ALA A 246 -2.89 -9.23 12.32
CA ALA A 246 -4.34 -9.31 12.47
C ALA A 246 -4.79 -8.87 13.87
N SER A 247 -4.16 -9.40 14.92
CA SER A 247 -4.49 -9.08 16.32
C SER A 247 -4.25 -7.60 16.61
N THR A 248 -3.11 -7.06 16.15
CA THR A 248 -2.77 -5.64 16.32
C THR A 248 -3.72 -4.74 15.54
N ALA A 249 -4.11 -5.11 14.32
CA ALA A 249 -5.11 -4.39 13.54
C ALA A 249 -6.46 -4.32 14.28
N MET A 250 -6.91 -5.45 14.83
CA MET A 250 -8.18 -5.51 15.56
C MET A 250 -8.16 -4.72 16.87
N LEU A 251 -7.01 -4.71 17.58
CA LEU A 251 -6.83 -3.86 18.76
C LEU A 251 -7.03 -2.37 18.40
N PHE A 252 -6.35 -1.89 17.37
CA PHE A 252 -6.46 -0.49 16.95
C PHE A 252 -7.81 -0.17 16.32
N PHE A 253 -8.44 -1.12 15.63
CA PHE A 253 -9.81 -0.97 15.16
C PHE A 253 -10.77 -0.80 16.33
N GLY A 254 -10.71 -1.64 17.35
CA GLY A 254 -11.51 -1.52 18.56
C GLY A 254 -11.31 -0.18 19.27
N ALA A 255 -10.05 0.27 19.41
CA ALA A 255 -9.73 1.56 19.99
C ALA A 255 -10.32 2.74 19.19
N PHE A 256 -10.32 2.65 17.85
CA PHE A 256 -10.98 3.65 17.00
C PHE A 256 -12.50 3.63 17.15
N VAL A 257 -13.11 2.44 17.08
CA VAL A 257 -14.56 2.25 17.12
C VAL A 257 -15.16 2.78 18.43
N ILE A 258 -14.59 2.35 19.57
CA ILE A 258 -15.11 2.75 20.89
C ILE A 258 -15.00 4.27 21.10
N ARG A 259 -13.94 4.89 20.58
CA ARG A 259 -13.71 6.32 20.80
C ARG A 259 -14.48 7.24 19.85
N TYR A 260 -14.72 6.81 18.61
CA TYR A 260 -15.20 7.71 17.56
C TYR A 260 -16.53 7.29 16.93
N ARG A 261 -16.78 5.99 16.75
CA ARG A 261 -17.94 5.48 16.02
C ARG A 261 -18.27 4.05 16.43
N ILE A 262 -18.98 3.92 17.55
CA ILE A 262 -19.35 2.61 18.14
C ILE A 262 -20.18 1.75 17.18
N GLU A 263 -20.95 2.37 16.27
CA GLU A 263 -21.78 1.69 15.29
C GLU A 263 -20.97 0.75 14.39
N LEU A 264 -19.72 1.09 14.11
CA LEU A 264 -18.82 0.26 13.28
C LEU A 264 -18.54 -1.11 13.89
N LEU A 265 -18.80 -1.30 15.19
CA LEU A 265 -18.69 -2.61 15.85
C LEU A 265 -19.61 -3.64 15.21
N LEU A 266 -20.80 -3.22 14.73
CA LEU A 266 -21.72 -4.11 14.02
C LEU A 266 -21.17 -4.62 12.68
N GLY A 267 -20.25 -3.89 12.07
CA GLY A 267 -19.57 -4.30 10.84
C GLY A 267 -18.39 -5.25 11.08
N PHE A 268 -17.92 -5.40 12.33
CA PHE A 268 -16.77 -6.23 12.67
C PHE A 268 -16.85 -7.69 12.18
N PRO A 269 -17.99 -8.40 12.34
CA PRO A 269 -18.11 -9.77 11.83
C PRO A 269 -17.88 -9.87 10.33
N LEU A 270 -18.30 -8.86 9.56
CA LEU A 270 -18.10 -8.84 8.11
C LEU A 270 -16.63 -8.64 7.76
N VAL A 271 -15.93 -7.76 8.49
CA VAL A 271 -14.47 -7.56 8.33
C VAL A 271 -13.74 -8.89 8.61
N ALA A 272 -14.12 -9.59 9.70
CA ALA A 272 -13.53 -10.87 10.05
C ALA A 272 -13.76 -11.94 8.97
N VAL A 273 -14.96 -11.99 8.37
CA VAL A 273 -15.28 -12.91 7.26
C VAL A 273 -14.39 -12.60 6.05
N VAL A 274 -14.22 -11.33 5.65
CA VAL A 274 -13.36 -10.94 4.53
C VAL A 274 -11.89 -11.35 4.80
N MET A 275 -11.41 -11.11 6.02
CA MET A 275 -10.05 -11.53 6.41
C MET A 275 -9.90 -13.05 6.35
N ALA A 276 -10.88 -13.82 6.86
CA ALA A 276 -10.84 -15.26 6.83
C ALA A 276 -10.86 -15.83 5.41
N ILE A 277 -11.69 -15.27 4.50
CA ILE A 277 -11.70 -15.65 3.09
C ILE A 277 -10.35 -15.38 2.45
N TYR A 278 -9.76 -14.19 2.67
CA TYR A 278 -8.46 -13.82 2.13
C TYR A 278 -7.34 -14.73 2.67
N PHE A 279 -7.39 -15.06 3.97
CA PHE A 279 -6.49 -16.03 4.59
C PHE A 279 -6.59 -17.39 3.92
N LYS A 280 -7.80 -17.91 3.73
CA LYS A 280 -8.03 -19.19 3.04
C LYS A 280 -7.48 -19.20 1.62
N LEU A 281 -7.72 -18.13 0.85
CA LEU A 281 -7.21 -17.98 -0.51
C LEU A 281 -5.68 -18.07 -0.58
N SER A 282 -4.94 -17.64 0.47
CA SER A 282 -3.48 -17.70 0.47
C SER A 282 -2.90 -19.12 0.46
N PHE A 283 -3.73 -20.12 0.77
CA PHE A 283 -3.37 -21.56 0.72
C PHE A 283 -3.68 -22.22 -0.62
N GLU A 284 -4.35 -21.54 -1.54
CA GLU A 284 -4.67 -22.13 -2.84
C GLU A 284 -3.45 -22.09 -3.77
N PRO A 285 -3.26 -23.11 -4.63
CA PRO A 285 -2.26 -23.07 -5.70
C PRO A 285 -2.54 -21.90 -6.64
N HIS A 286 -1.50 -21.25 -7.15
CA HIS A 286 -1.62 -20.09 -8.03
C HIS A 286 -2.56 -18.98 -7.49
N SER A 287 -2.51 -18.78 -6.19
CA SER A 287 -3.42 -17.89 -5.46
C SER A 287 -3.45 -16.47 -6.02
N ALA A 288 -4.66 -15.91 -6.15
CA ALA A 288 -4.87 -14.51 -6.51
C ALA A 288 -4.26 -13.53 -5.49
N VAL A 289 -3.97 -13.98 -4.26
CA VAL A 289 -3.28 -13.20 -3.22
C VAL A 289 -1.88 -12.73 -3.66
N GLN A 290 -1.21 -13.48 -4.52
CA GLN A 290 0.10 -13.10 -5.08
C GLN A 290 -0.01 -11.90 -6.02
N ASN A 291 -1.15 -11.72 -6.67
CA ASN A 291 -1.42 -10.67 -7.64
C ASN A 291 -2.66 -9.89 -7.23
N PRO A 292 -2.56 -8.96 -6.25
CA PRO A 292 -3.73 -8.23 -5.71
C PRO A 292 -4.57 -7.53 -6.77
N GLU A 293 -3.97 -7.15 -7.90
CA GLU A 293 -4.64 -6.59 -9.06
C GLU A 293 -5.60 -7.56 -9.77
N LYS A 294 -5.51 -8.87 -9.47
CA LYS A 294 -6.38 -9.91 -10.02
C LYS A 294 -7.44 -10.41 -9.03
N LEU A 295 -7.50 -9.87 -7.81
CA LEU A 295 -8.47 -10.28 -6.78
C LEU A 295 -9.92 -10.09 -7.22
N TYR A 296 -10.19 -9.21 -8.20
CA TYR A 296 -11.53 -9.06 -8.78
C TYR A 296 -12.05 -10.35 -9.44
N ARG A 297 -11.19 -11.34 -9.70
CA ARG A 297 -11.58 -12.64 -10.24
C ARG A 297 -12.10 -13.62 -9.18
N GLU A 298 -11.98 -13.25 -7.89
CA GLU A 298 -12.45 -14.06 -6.77
C GLU A 298 -13.86 -13.59 -6.33
N PRO A 299 -14.94 -14.13 -6.89
CA PRO A 299 -16.30 -13.59 -6.71
C PRO A 299 -16.75 -13.64 -5.25
N ARG A 300 -16.38 -14.69 -4.51
CA ARG A 300 -16.72 -14.79 -3.08
C ARG A 300 -16.10 -13.67 -2.27
N LEU A 301 -14.79 -13.40 -2.49
CA LEU A 301 -14.11 -12.31 -1.81
C LEU A 301 -14.72 -10.96 -2.19
N MET A 302 -15.00 -10.74 -3.48
CA MET A 302 -15.54 -9.47 -3.97
C MET A 302 -16.94 -9.18 -3.44
N VAL A 303 -17.81 -10.18 -3.36
CA VAL A 303 -19.15 -10.02 -2.79
C VAL A 303 -19.06 -9.64 -1.31
N TRP A 304 -18.33 -10.42 -0.50
CA TRP A 304 -18.19 -10.12 0.93
C TRP A 304 -17.47 -8.80 1.19
N PHE A 305 -16.46 -8.47 0.40
CA PHE A 305 -15.77 -7.17 0.47
C PHE A 305 -16.73 -6.03 0.15
N GLY A 306 -17.51 -6.14 -0.94
CA GLY A 306 -18.51 -5.13 -1.33
C GLY A 306 -19.57 -4.93 -0.25
N VAL A 307 -20.14 -6.02 0.29
CA VAL A 307 -21.11 -5.95 1.39
C VAL A 307 -20.48 -5.27 2.61
N THR A 308 -19.25 -5.66 2.99
CA THR A 308 -18.54 -5.06 4.12
C THR A 308 -18.35 -3.56 3.92
N VAL A 309 -17.88 -3.13 2.74
CA VAL A 309 -17.67 -1.70 2.44
C VAL A 309 -18.98 -0.93 2.52
N VAL A 310 -20.06 -1.44 1.92
CA VAL A 310 -21.38 -0.78 1.96
C VAL A 310 -21.87 -0.64 3.39
N VAL A 311 -21.84 -1.73 4.17
CA VAL A 311 -22.31 -1.72 5.56
C VAL A 311 -21.44 -0.76 6.40
N MET A 312 -20.10 -0.82 6.29
CA MET A 312 -19.21 0.08 7.02
C MET A 312 -19.44 1.55 6.68
N VAL A 313 -19.65 1.86 5.39
CA VAL A 313 -19.97 3.23 4.98
C VAL A 313 -21.33 3.67 5.54
N MET A 314 -22.35 2.82 5.48
CA MET A 314 -23.67 3.13 6.06
C MET A 314 -23.55 3.40 7.56
N LEU A 315 -22.82 2.57 8.30
CA LEU A 315 -22.62 2.71 9.75
C LEU A 315 -21.86 4.00 10.13
N LEU A 316 -21.06 4.56 9.22
CA LEU A 316 -20.41 5.86 9.44
C LEU A 316 -21.40 7.04 9.46
N PHE A 317 -22.56 6.91 8.80
CA PHE A 317 -23.54 7.99 8.69
C PHE A 317 -24.77 7.76 9.59
N VAL A 318 -24.96 6.55 10.12
CA VAL A 318 -26.06 6.21 11.03
C VAL A 318 -25.61 6.35 12.47
N ARG A 319 -26.48 6.88 13.37
CA ARG A 319 -26.29 6.87 14.82
C ARG A 319 -27.32 5.95 15.48
N LEU A 320 -26.84 5.11 16.40
CA LEU A 320 -27.62 4.13 17.13
C LEU A 320 -27.52 4.38 18.65
N PRO A 321 -28.35 5.28 19.22
CA PRO A 321 -28.24 5.68 20.64
C PRO A 321 -28.35 4.50 21.62
N TRP A 322 -29.11 3.46 21.27
CA TRP A 322 -29.23 2.25 22.10
C TRP A 322 -27.88 1.52 22.23
N LEU A 323 -27.07 1.54 21.16
CA LEU A 323 -25.75 0.89 21.17
C LEU A 323 -24.77 1.66 22.04
N GLU A 324 -24.79 3.00 21.97
CA GLU A 324 -24.00 3.86 22.85
C GLU A 324 -24.32 3.58 24.33
N ASN A 325 -25.60 3.42 24.69
CA ASN A 325 -26.04 3.12 26.05
C ASN A 325 -25.54 1.76 26.56
N ILE A 326 -25.50 0.71 25.70
CA ILE A 326 -25.00 -0.62 26.08
C ILE A 326 -23.50 -0.57 26.40
N PHE A 327 -22.73 0.26 25.68
CA PHE A 327 -21.28 0.39 25.84
C PHE A 327 -20.86 1.53 26.75
N MET A 328 -21.80 2.19 27.44
CA MET A 328 -21.45 3.15 28.48
C MET A 328 -20.68 2.46 29.61
N PRO A 329 -19.64 3.09 30.16
CA PRO A 329 -18.90 2.56 31.29
C PRO A 329 -19.84 2.29 32.48
N THR A 330 -19.91 1.03 32.91
CA THR A 330 -20.68 0.61 34.10
C THR A 330 -19.90 0.81 35.39
N ILE A 331 -18.59 1.05 35.29
CA ILE A 331 -17.69 1.34 36.41
C ILE A 331 -17.26 2.83 36.30
N PRO A 332 -17.25 3.59 37.39
CA PRO A 332 -16.78 4.97 37.35
C PRO A 332 -15.36 5.08 36.77
N VAL A 333 -15.23 5.83 35.68
CA VAL A 333 -13.91 6.09 35.09
C VAL A 333 -13.24 7.14 35.98
N VAL A 334 -12.14 6.77 36.67
CA VAL A 334 -11.32 7.72 37.41
C VAL A 334 -10.72 8.68 36.39
N GLN A 335 -11.28 9.91 36.37
CA GLN A 335 -10.65 10.98 35.60
C GLN A 335 -9.28 11.27 36.23
N PRO A 336 -8.21 11.38 35.46
CA PRO A 336 -6.95 11.86 36.01
C PRO A 336 -7.23 13.23 36.60
N THR A 337 -7.05 13.35 37.90
CA THR A 337 -7.14 14.61 38.63
C THR A 337 -6.30 15.64 37.88
N SER A 338 -6.95 16.69 37.37
CA SER A 338 -6.22 17.84 36.86
C SER A 338 -5.23 18.21 37.96
N VAL A 339 -3.94 18.14 37.69
CA VAL A 339 -2.91 18.68 38.58
C VAL A 339 -3.26 20.17 38.69
N ALA A 340 -3.92 20.52 39.81
CA ALA A 340 -4.12 21.89 40.18
C ALA A 340 -2.71 22.49 40.26
N GLY A 341 -2.39 23.39 39.33
CA GLY A 341 -1.16 24.15 39.39
C GLY A 341 -1.06 24.82 40.76
N PRO A 342 0.14 25.03 41.32
CA PRO A 342 0.32 25.66 42.60
C PRO A 342 -0.36 27.01 42.57
N ALA A 343 -1.34 27.21 43.50
CA ALA A 343 -1.94 28.51 43.75
C ALA A 343 -0.78 29.45 44.11
N GLY A 344 -0.51 30.41 43.22
CA GLY A 344 0.43 31.47 43.50
C GLY A 344 0.04 32.22 44.74
N GLY A 345 0.90 32.15 45.74
CA GLY A 345 0.94 33.08 46.85
C GLY A 345 1.81 34.29 46.52
#